data_ba377186133d733f95facd4d7a8d288e
#
_entry.id   ba377186133d733f95facd4d7a8d288e
#
_cell.length_a   1.000
_cell.length_b   1.000
_cell.length_c   1.000
_cell.angle_alpha   90.00
_cell.angle_beta   90.00
_cell.angle_gamma   90.00
#
_symmetry.space_group_name_H-M   'P 1'
#
loop_
_entity.id
_entity.type
_entity.pdbx_description
1 polymer ?
#
loop_
_entity_poly.entity_id
_entity_poly.type
_entity_poly.pdbx_seq_one_letter_code
_entity_poly.pdbx_strand_id
1 'polypeptide(L)'
;MISKTLLEQYFGGIGRALSSRNYRVYWYGHLFSSNGVWIYVISSQWLIFHLTQSPAWLGAIGFAYLAPVFFIGPIAGAIADRFGQRRTAIVALVIGILLAATIAGVIYFGTLTPTLMLVFTIIQGIFFAFDFPSRQALIPQMVKRSDISAAIGMNTTTYNTSS
;
A
#
# COMPACT_ATOMS: atom_id res chain seq x y z
N MET A 1 -25.20 -25.72 7.39
CA MET A 1 -25.47 -25.04 8.67
C MET A 1 -24.11 -24.53 9.17
N ILE A 2 -23.69 -23.32 8.77
CA ILE A 2 -22.45 -22.71 9.22
C ILE A 2 -22.67 -22.39 10.70
N SER A 3 -21.87 -23.02 11.56
CA SER A 3 -22.03 -22.95 13.01
C SER A 3 -22.01 -21.49 13.49
N LYS A 4 -23.00 -21.07 14.29
CA LYS A 4 -23.06 -19.77 14.99
C LYS A 4 -21.70 -19.41 15.61
N THR A 5 -21.01 -20.41 16.12
CA THR A 5 -19.67 -20.31 16.72
C THR A 5 -18.60 -19.74 15.74
N LEU A 6 -18.63 -20.09 14.47
CA LEU A 6 -17.66 -19.57 13.49
C LEU A 6 -17.96 -18.12 13.15
N LEU A 7 -19.23 -17.74 13.00
CA LEU A 7 -19.62 -16.35 12.76
C LEU A 7 -19.27 -15.46 13.98
N GLU A 8 -19.54 -15.91 15.20
CA GLU A 8 -19.17 -15.20 16.42
C GLU A 8 -17.66 -15.12 16.60
N GLN A 9 -16.91 -16.14 16.18
CA GLN A 9 -15.45 -16.15 16.26
C GLN A 9 -14.81 -15.17 15.25
N TYR A 10 -15.36 -15.06 14.04
CA TYR A 10 -14.85 -14.15 13.00
C TYR A 10 -15.35 -12.72 13.18
N PHE A 11 -16.65 -12.51 13.36
CA PHE A 11 -17.21 -11.15 13.55
C PHE A 11 -16.90 -10.59 14.94
N GLY A 12 -16.90 -11.42 15.99
CA GLY A 12 -16.45 -11.01 17.30
C GLY A 12 -14.97 -10.62 17.34
N GLY A 13 -14.12 -11.25 16.52
CA GLY A 13 -12.71 -10.89 16.35
C GLY A 13 -12.51 -9.52 15.71
N ILE A 14 -13.31 -9.18 14.70
CA ILE A 14 -13.28 -7.88 14.02
C ILE A 14 -13.65 -6.75 14.99
N GLY A 15 -14.75 -6.92 15.75
CA GLY A 15 -15.19 -5.95 16.76
C GLY A 15 -14.14 -5.74 17.86
N ARG A 16 -13.49 -6.82 18.32
CA ARG A 16 -12.41 -6.76 19.30
C ARG A 16 -11.15 -6.10 18.74
N ALA A 17 -10.75 -6.40 17.50
CA ALA A 17 -9.62 -5.74 16.85
C ALA A 17 -9.84 -4.22 16.74
N LEU A 18 -11.03 -3.79 16.32
CA LEU A 18 -11.40 -2.37 16.24
C LEU A 18 -11.59 -1.69 17.61
N SER A 19 -11.77 -2.44 18.69
CA SER A 19 -11.82 -1.87 20.05
C SER A 19 -10.45 -1.34 20.49
N SER A 20 -9.34 -1.87 19.93
CA SER A 20 -8.00 -1.32 20.11
C SER A 20 -7.90 0.04 19.43
N ARG A 21 -7.65 1.11 20.20
CA ARG A 21 -7.50 2.46 19.67
C ARG A 21 -6.39 2.55 18.62
N ASN A 22 -5.26 1.90 18.86
CA ASN A 22 -4.12 1.94 17.95
C ASN A 22 -4.42 1.26 16.62
N TYR A 23 -5.05 0.08 16.66
CA TYR A 23 -5.44 -0.63 15.44
C TYR A 23 -6.52 0.12 14.66
N ARG A 24 -7.52 0.71 15.34
CA ARG A 24 -8.58 1.49 14.71
C ARG A 24 -8.03 2.71 13.94
N VAL A 25 -7.14 3.48 14.56
CA VAL A 25 -6.48 4.63 13.89
C VAL A 25 -5.66 4.17 12.70
N TYR A 26 -4.88 3.08 12.87
CA TYR A 26 -4.13 2.47 11.78
C TYR A 26 -5.04 2.02 10.63
N TRP A 27 -6.15 1.34 10.93
CA TRP A 27 -7.07 0.81 9.93
C TRP A 27 -7.74 1.91 9.10
N TYR A 28 -8.18 3.00 9.72
CA TYR A 28 -8.68 4.15 8.97
C TYR A 28 -7.60 4.75 8.06
N GLY A 29 -6.38 4.93 8.56
CA GLY A 29 -5.26 5.37 7.74
C GLY A 29 -4.95 4.42 6.59
N HIS A 30 -5.03 3.11 6.83
CA HIS A 30 -4.85 2.09 5.80
C HIS A 30 -5.96 2.15 4.73
N LEU A 31 -7.22 2.33 5.13
CA LEU A 31 -8.35 2.47 4.22
C LEU A 31 -8.13 3.62 3.22
N PHE A 32 -7.79 4.82 3.72
CA PHE A 32 -7.51 5.97 2.85
C PHE A 32 -6.26 5.75 1.99
N SER A 33 -5.20 5.21 2.56
CA SER A 33 -3.95 4.95 1.85
C SER A 33 -4.13 3.92 0.73
N SER A 34 -4.88 2.84 0.96
CA SER A 34 -5.16 1.82 -0.06
C SER A 34 -5.93 2.39 -1.25
N ASN A 35 -6.97 3.18 -0.99
CA ASN A 35 -7.70 3.88 -2.06
C ASN A 35 -6.76 4.81 -2.85
N GLY A 36 -5.90 5.56 -2.17
CA GLY A 36 -4.92 6.44 -2.83
C GLY A 36 -3.94 5.68 -3.72
N VAL A 37 -3.45 4.51 -3.29
CA VAL A 37 -2.58 3.66 -4.11
C VAL A 37 -3.28 3.18 -5.37
N TRP A 38 -4.54 2.71 -5.26
CA TRP A 38 -5.27 2.22 -6.43
C TRP A 38 -5.66 3.33 -7.40
N ILE A 39 -6.05 4.51 -6.89
CA ILE A 39 -6.25 5.70 -7.72
C ILE A 39 -4.97 6.04 -8.49
N TYR A 40 -3.81 6.01 -7.81
CA TYR A 40 -2.52 6.25 -8.46
C TYR A 40 -2.23 5.21 -9.55
N VAL A 41 -2.40 3.92 -9.26
CA VAL A 41 -2.13 2.82 -10.22
C VAL A 41 -3.00 2.96 -11.46
N ILE A 42 -4.31 3.17 -11.29
CA ILE A 42 -5.25 3.29 -12.42
C ILE A 42 -4.96 4.57 -13.22
N SER A 43 -4.78 5.69 -12.52
CA SER A 43 -4.52 6.99 -13.17
C SER A 43 -3.20 7.00 -13.93
N SER A 44 -2.15 6.36 -13.38
CA SER A 44 -0.85 6.29 -14.05
C SER A 44 -0.89 5.42 -15.31
N GLN A 45 -1.62 4.31 -15.29
CA GLN A 45 -1.82 3.47 -16.46
C GLN A 45 -2.65 4.19 -17.55
N TRP A 46 -3.72 4.85 -17.14
CA TRP A 46 -4.54 5.64 -18.06
C TRP A 46 -3.72 6.78 -18.69
N LEU A 47 -2.98 7.53 -17.88
CA LEU A 47 -2.20 8.67 -18.33
C LEU A 47 -1.09 8.26 -19.30
N ILE A 48 -0.34 7.18 -18.99
CA ILE A 48 0.71 6.71 -19.89
C ILE A 48 0.15 6.22 -21.22
N PHE A 49 -1.00 5.53 -21.18
CA PHE A 49 -1.67 5.11 -22.41
C PHE A 49 -2.13 6.31 -23.23
N HIS A 50 -2.69 7.33 -22.59
CA HIS A 50 -3.11 8.56 -23.27
C HIS A 50 -1.94 9.30 -23.93
N LEU A 51 -0.78 9.33 -23.28
CA LEU A 51 0.41 9.98 -23.80
C LEU A 51 1.11 9.22 -24.94
N THR A 52 1.05 7.88 -24.92
CA THR A 52 1.87 7.05 -25.82
C THR A 52 1.08 6.25 -26.84
N GLN A 53 -0.22 6.02 -26.59
CA GLN A 53 -1.09 5.12 -27.38
C GLN A 53 -0.49 3.72 -27.58
N SER A 54 0.35 3.27 -26.66
CA SER A 54 1.14 2.04 -26.79
C SER A 54 0.90 1.07 -25.62
N PRO A 55 0.41 -0.16 -25.89
CA PRO A 55 0.29 -1.20 -24.88
C PRO A 55 1.63 -1.60 -24.24
N ALA A 56 2.74 -1.45 -24.96
CA ALA A 56 4.07 -1.74 -24.44
C ALA A 56 4.43 -0.84 -23.25
N TRP A 57 4.03 0.43 -23.27
CA TRP A 57 4.22 1.34 -22.16
C TRP A 57 3.37 0.99 -20.94
N LEU A 58 2.18 0.43 -21.12
CA LEU A 58 1.37 -0.10 -20.00
C LEU A 58 2.11 -1.22 -19.28
N GLY A 59 2.68 -2.16 -20.06
CA GLY A 59 3.51 -3.24 -19.50
C GLY A 59 4.75 -2.70 -18.79
N ALA A 60 5.43 -1.71 -19.38
CA ALA A 60 6.61 -1.09 -18.79
C ALA A 60 6.32 -0.41 -17.45
N ILE A 61 5.22 0.35 -17.33
CA ILE A 61 4.79 0.99 -16.08
C ILE A 61 4.41 -0.06 -15.03
N GLY A 62 3.64 -1.09 -15.41
CA GLY A 62 3.29 -2.17 -14.48
C GLY A 62 4.52 -2.91 -13.95
N PHE A 63 5.46 -3.24 -14.83
CA PHE A 63 6.72 -3.86 -14.46
C PHE A 63 7.58 -2.93 -13.58
N ALA A 64 7.69 -1.65 -13.93
CA ALA A 64 8.45 -0.64 -13.19
C ALA A 64 7.95 -0.46 -11.75
N TYR A 65 6.63 -0.63 -11.52
CA TYR A 65 6.06 -0.59 -10.18
C TYR A 65 6.37 -1.85 -9.36
N LEU A 66 6.28 -3.04 -9.97
CA LEU A 66 6.41 -4.31 -9.26
C LEU A 66 7.85 -4.79 -9.12
N ALA A 67 8.73 -4.48 -10.08
CA ALA A 67 10.11 -4.93 -10.07
C ALA A 67 10.86 -4.54 -8.77
N PRO A 68 10.81 -3.30 -8.30
CA PRO A 68 11.44 -2.93 -7.02
C PRO A 68 10.91 -3.74 -5.84
N VAL A 69 9.60 -4.04 -5.80
CA VAL A 69 8.99 -4.83 -4.72
C VAL A 69 9.59 -6.23 -4.68
N PHE A 70 9.78 -6.85 -5.85
CA PHE A 70 10.34 -8.19 -5.95
C PHE A 70 11.82 -8.24 -5.55
N PHE A 71 12.64 -7.30 -6.04
CA PHE A 71 14.09 -7.32 -5.79
C PHE A 71 14.47 -6.71 -4.44
N ILE A 72 13.80 -5.65 -4.01
CA ILE A 72 14.15 -4.90 -2.80
C ILE A 72 13.34 -5.38 -1.58
N GLY A 73 12.16 -5.98 -1.77
CA GLY A 73 11.26 -6.39 -0.70
C GLY A 73 11.93 -7.18 0.45
N PRO A 74 12.74 -8.22 0.18
CA PRO A 74 13.44 -8.96 1.23
C PRO A 74 14.41 -8.09 2.03
N ILE A 75 15.13 -7.20 1.35
CA ILE A 75 16.08 -6.25 1.97
C ILE A 75 15.32 -5.18 2.77
N ALA A 76 14.22 -4.67 2.21
CA ALA A 76 13.37 -3.68 2.86
C ALA A 76 12.76 -4.21 4.17
N GLY A 77 12.35 -5.49 4.20
CA GLY A 77 11.90 -6.16 5.42
C GLY A 77 12.99 -6.18 6.50
N ALA A 78 14.20 -6.62 6.15
CA ALA A 78 15.34 -6.66 7.08
C ALA A 78 15.72 -5.25 7.60
N ILE A 79 15.65 -4.25 6.76
CA ILE A 79 15.88 -2.85 7.16
C ILE A 79 14.78 -2.38 8.11
N ALA A 80 13.51 -2.68 7.81
CA ALA A 80 12.38 -2.31 8.66
C ALA A 80 12.46 -2.96 10.05
N ASP A 81 12.93 -4.20 10.14
CA ASP A 81 13.16 -4.89 11.42
C ASP A 81 14.28 -4.21 12.24
N ARG A 82 15.33 -3.73 11.59
CA ARG A 82 16.47 -3.07 12.25
C ARG A 82 16.16 -1.64 12.71
N PHE A 83 15.49 -0.85 11.89
CA PHE A 83 15.19 0.57 12.18
C PHE A 83 13.84 0.80 12.87
N GLY A 84 13.03 -0.23 12.97
CA GLY A 84 11.70 -0.20 13.55
C GLY A 84 10.61 0.02 12.50
N GLN A 85 9.71 -0.95 12.42
CA GLN A 85 8.64 -1.04 11.40
C GLN A 85 7.77 0.21 11.32
N ARG A 86 7.43 0.80 12.48
CA ARG A 86 6.63 2.03 12.54
C ARG A 86 7.34 3.23 11.90
N ARG A 87 8.62 3.39 12.17
CA ARG A 87 9.42 4.50 11.59
C ARG A 87 9.56 4.32 10.10
N THR A 88 9.87 3.12 9.64
CA THR A 88 10.00 2.80 8.22
C THR A 88 8.69 3.06 7.48
N ALA A 89 7.54 2.63 8.00
CA ALA A 89 6.24 2.88 7.41
C ALA A 89 5.90 4.38 7.34
N ILE A 90 6.19 5.16 8.38
CA ILE A 90 5.95 6.61 8.39
C ILE A 90 6.84 7.31 7.36
N VAL A 91 8.13 6.98 7.30
CA VAL A 91 9.06 7.57 6.33
C VAL A 91 8.62 7.25 4.91
N ALA A 92 8.30 5.99 4.61
CA ALA A 92 7.82 5.58 3.30
C ALA A 92 6.53 6.33 2.92
N LEU A 93 5.59 6.49 3.86
CA LEU A 93 4.35 7.24 3.63
C LEU A 93 4.62 8.72 3.30
N VAL A 94 5.48 9.39 4.08
CA VAL A 94 5.82 10.80 3.84
C VAL A 94 6.47 10.99 2.48
N ILE A 95 7.43 10.13 2.13
CA ILE A 95 8.09 10.19 0.82
C ILE A 95 7.07 9.92 -0.30
N GLY A 96 6.17 8.96 -0.12
CA GLY A 96 5.08 8.69 -1.07
C GLY A 96 4.18 9.90 -1.31
N ILE A 97 3.82 10.64 -0.25
CA ILE A 97 3.04 11.88 -0.35
C ILE A 97 3.82 12.96 -1.11
N LEU A 98 5.10 13.16 -0.81
CA LEU A 98 5.94 14.13 -1.50
C LEU A 98 6.08 13.78 -2.99
N LEU A 99 6.27 12.50 -3.31
CA LEU A 99 6.33 12.03 -4.68
C LEU A 99 5.02 12.27 -5.42
N ALA A 100 3.88 11.96 -4.81
CA ALA A 100 2.57 12.21 -5.40
C ALA A 100 2.33 13.70 -5.65
N ALA A 101 2.73 14.57 -4.72
CA ALA A 101 2.67 16.03 -4.89
C ALA A 101 3.58 16.51 -6.03
N THR A 102 4.78 15.93 -6.15
CA THR A 102 5.71 16.24 -7.25
C THR A 102 5.11 15.84 -8.60
N ILE A 103 4.55 14.65 -8.70
CA ILE A 103 3.87 14.18 -9.93
C ILE A 103 2.72 15.11 -10.29
N ALA A 104 1.88 15.48 -9.32
CA ALA A 104 0.77 16.40 -9.55
C ALA A 104 1.26 17.77 -10.05
N GLY A 105 2.36 18.30 -9.50
CA GLY A 105 2.99 19.52 -9.97
C GLY A 105 3.50 19.41 -11.41
N VAL A 106 4.20 18.31 -11.74
CA VAL A 106 4.72 18.07 -13.10
C VAL A 106 3.58 17.97 -14.11
N ILE A 107 2.47 17.33 -13.74
CA ILE A 107 1.27 17.27 -14.60
C ILE A 107 0.65 18.65 -14.78
N TYR A 108 0.52 19.43 -13.68
CA TYR A 108 -0.07 20.76 -13.70
C TYR A 108 0.71 21.73 -14.64
N PHE A 109 2.05 21.65 -14.61
CA PHE A 109 2.90 22.47 -15.49
C PHE A 109 3.03 21.90 -16.92
N GLY A 110 2.39 20.79 -17.24
CA GLY A 110 2.40 20.21 -18.59
C GLY A 110 3.75 19.65 -19.03
N THR A 111 4.66 19.36 -18.10
CA THR A 111 6.04 18.91 -18.39
C THR A 111 6.21 17.39 -18.28
N LEU A 112 5.13 16.65 -18.06
CA LEU A 112 5.17 15.21 -17.91
C LEU A 112 5.49 14.51 -19.23
N THR A 113 6.55 13.71 -19.24
CA THR A 113 6.92 12.81 -20.33
C THR A 113 6.73 11.36 -19.93
N PRO A 114 6.56 10.43 -20.92
CA PRO A 114 6.46 9.00 -20.61
C PRO A 114 7.65 8.45 -19.82
N THR A 115 8.86 8.91 -20.16
CA THR A 115 10.10 8.52 -19.45
C THR A 115 10.10 9.02 -18.01
N LEU A 116 9.67 10.26 -17.77
CA LEU A 116 9.58 10.83 -16.43
C LEU A 116 8.55 10.09 -15.57
N MET A 117 7.42 9.71 -16.18
CA MET A 117 6.40 8.87 -15.50
C MET A 117 6.96 7.50 -15.11
N LEU A 118 7.77 6.88 -15.99
CA LEU A 118 8.43 5.61 -15.67
C LEU A 118 9.38 5.76 -14.47
N VAL A 119 10.18 6.81 -14.43
CA VAL A 119 11.08 7.10 -13.29
C VAL A 119 10.30 7.26 -11.99
N PHE A 120 9.23 8.05 -11.99
CA PHE A 120 8.37 8.21 -10.82
C PHE A 120 7.75 6.89 -10.37
N THR A 121 7.35 6.04 -11.31
CA THR A 121 6.77 4.74 -11.00
C THR A 121 7.78 3.78 -10.37
N ILE A 122 9.03 3.78 -10.83
CA ILE A 122 10.12 3.00 -10.19
C ILE A 122 10.33 3.48 -8.75
N ILE A 123 10.41 4.79 -8.54
CA ILE A 123 10.58 5.37 -7.20
C ILE A 123 9.41 4.98 -6.30
N GLN A 124 8.19 5.07 -6.81
CA GLN A 124 6.98 4.65 -6.08
C GLN A 124 7.03 3.15 -5.71
N GLY A 125 7.48 2.29 -6.63
CA GLY A 125 7.67 0.87 -6.38
C GLY A 125 8.72 0.60 -5.29
N ILE A 126 9.81 1.35 -5.26
CA ILE A 126 10.82 1.27 -4.18
C ILE A 126 10.17 1.58 -2.82
N PHE A 127 9.44 2.68 -2.71
CA PHE A 127 8.77 3.03 -1.44
C PHE A 127 7.71 2.03 -1.04
N PHE A 128 6.95 1.50 -1.99
CA PHE A 128 5.98 0.45 -1.71
C PHE A 128 6.62 -0.83 -1.19
N ALA A 129 7.84 -1.16 -1.68
CA ALA A 129 8.62 -2.29 -1.17
C ALA A 129 8.99 -2.15 0.32
N PHE A 130 9.16 -0.94 0.84
CA PHE A 130 9.38 -0.68 2.26
C PHE A 130 8.07 -0.58 3.05
N ASP A 131 7.05 0.09 2.50
CA ASP A 131 5.78 0.34 3.18
C ASP A 131 5.00 -0.96 3.44
N PHE A 132 4.87 -1.81 2.43
CA PHE A 132 4.03 -3.01 2.50
C PHE A 132 4.45 -4.00 3.62
N PRO A 133 5.71 -4.48 3.69
CA PRO A 133 6.12 -5.40 4.76
C PRO A 133 6.11 -4.73 6.14
N SER A 134 6.47 -3.44 6.23
CA SER A 134 6.45 -2.69 7.49
C SER A 134 5.05 -2.61 8.08
N ARG A 135 4.03 -2.35 7.26
CA ARG A 135 2.62 -2.30 7.70
C ARG A 135 2.12 -3.67 8.13
N GLN A 136 2.44 -4.73 7.39
CA GLN A 136 2.06 -6.10 7.73
C GLN A 136 2.62 -6.51 9.10
N ALA A 137 3.87 -6.16 9.37
CA ALA A 137 4.54 -6.49 10.62
C ALA A 137 4.07 -5.65 11.83
N LEU A 138 3.39 -4.52 11.60
CA LEU A 138 2.80 -3.71 12.66
C LEU A 138 1.48 -4.28 13.20
N ILE A 139 0.72 -5.01 12.39
CA ILE A 139 -0.61 -5.51 12.78
C ILE A 139 -0.56 -6.35 14.08
N PRO A 140 0.32 -7.35 14.21
CA PRO A 140 0.41 -8.17 15.42
C PRO A 140 0.78 -7.39 16.68
N GLN A 141 1.39 -6.21 16.54
CA GLN A 141 1.80 -5.37 17.67
C GLN A 141 0.66 -4.49 18.20
N MET A 142 -0.44 -4.35 17.44
CA MET A 142 -1.56 -3.46 17.76
C MET A 142 -2.79 -4.18 18.30
N VAL A 143 -2.86 -5.51 18.14
CA VAL A 143 -3.98 -6.33 18.55
C VAL A 143 -3.54 -7.48 19.45
N LYS A 144 -4.47 -8.07 20.20
CA LYS A 144 -4.20 -9.28 21.00
C LYS A 144 -3.95 -10.48 20.07
N ARG A 145 -3.19 -11.48 20.55
CA ARG A 145 -2.87 -12.68 19.76
C ARG A 145 -4.10 -13.41 19.22
N SER A 146 -5.19 -13.43 19.98
CA SER A 146 -6.48 -14.02 19.56
C SER A 146 -7.13 -13.31 18.38
N ASP A 147 -6.81 -12.05 18.13
CA ASP A 147 -7.49 -11.21 17.16
C ASP A 147 -6.64 -10.89 15.93
N ILE A 148 -5.39 -11.42 15.88
CA ILE A 148 -4.44 -11.20 14.77
C ILE A 148 -5.03 -11.65 13.43
N SER A 149 -5.62 -12.85 13.38
CA SER A 149 -6.20 -13.38 12.12
C SER A 149 -7.36 -12.51 11.62
N ALA A 150 -8.19 -11.99 12.52
CA ALA A 150 -9.27 -11.08 12.16
C ALA A 150 -8.75 -9.73 11.66
N ALA A 151 -7.70 -9.19 12.30
CA ALA A 151 -7.08 -7.93 11.90
C ALA A 151 -6.40 -8.05 10.52
N ILE A 152 -5.67 -9.13 10.27
CA ILE A 152 -5.06 -9.40 8.94
C ILE A 152 -6.15 -9.57 7.88
N GLY A 153 -7.21 -10.33 8.18
CA GLY A 153 -8.34 -10.51 7.28
C GLY A 153 -9.00 -9.19 6.89
N MET A 154 -9.25 -8.30 7.86
CA MET A 154 -9.78 -6.95 7.61
C MET A 154 -8.85 -6.13 6.71
N ASN A 155 -7.55 -6.17 6.98
CA ASN A 155 -6.57 -5.43 6.20
C ASN A 155 -6.54 -5.90 4.74
N THR A 156 -6.54 -7.23 4.53
CA THR A 156 -6.57 -7.85 3.20
C THR A 156 -7.89 -7.54 2.47
N THR A 157 -9.02 -7.60 3.17
CA THR A 157 -10.32 -7.26 2.59
C THR A 157 -10.37 -5.80 2.18
N THR A 158 -9.87 -4.88 3.03
CA THR A 158 -9.79 -3.46 2.72
C THR A 158 -8.98 -3.23 1.45
N TYR A 159 -7.80 -3.84 1.35
CA TYR A 159 -6.93 -3.70 0.17
C TYR A 159 -7.60 -4.23 -1.11
N ASN A 160 -8.21 -5.41 -1.04
CA ASN A 160 -8.89 -6.02 -2.20
C ASN A 160 -10.19 -5.31 -2.59
N THR A 161 -10.87 -4.66 -1.65
CA THR A 161 -12.08 -3.88 -1.96
C THR A 161 -11.73 -2.54 -2.61
N SER A 162 -10.52 -2.03 -2.35
CA SER A 162 -10.01 -0.80 -2.98
C SER A 162 -9.48 -1.04 -4.40
N SER A 163 -9.24 -2.28 -4.81
CA SER A 163 -8.73 -2.66 -6.15
C SER A 163 -9.86 -2.81 -7.16
#